data_028635c13c30de87acc2536734e40377
#
_entry.id   028635c13c30de87acc2536734e40377
#
_cell.length_a   1.000
_cell.length_b   1.000
_cell.length_c   1.000
_cell.angle_alpha   90.00
_cell.angle_beta   90.00
_cell.angle_gamma   90.00
#
_symmetry.space_group_name_H-M   'P 1'
#
loop_
_entity.id
_entity.type
_entity.pdbx_description
1 polymer ?
#
loop_
_entity_poly.entity_id
_entity_poly.type
_entity_poly.pdbx_seq_one_letter_code
_entity_poly.pdbx_strand_id
1 'polypeptide(L)'
;MFYYHSMSSSSSSPSGETELTDTAYDILKVLGKDADFIYDTIETYIRDAQKANKTKVVEIWQTIKKDRKRHMHMLKGALEEEIHG
;
A
#
# COMPACT_ATOMS: atom_id res chain seq x y z
N MET A 1 23.65 -1.70 -7.50
CA MET A 1 23.07 -1.03 -7.75
C MET A 1 22.89 -0.51 -7.73
N PHE A 2 23.22 -0.59 -8.22
CA PHE A 2 22.66 -0.08 -8.58
C PHE A 2 22.84 0.24 -8.97
N TYR A 3 22.87 -0.03 -9.13
CA TYR A 3 22.53 0.48 -9.89
C TYR A 3 22.38 0.73 -10.07
N TYR A 4 22.52 0.45 -10.41
CA TYR A 4 21.95 0.76 -11.12
C TYR A 4 21.75 1.03 -11.28
N HIS A 5 21.71 0.70 -11.56
CA HIS A 5 21.09 1.11 -12.29
C HIS A 5 20.80 1.32 -12.55
N SER A 6 20.75 0.76 -12.78
CA SER A 6 20.12 1.13 -13.52
C SER A 6 19.91 1.24 -13.76
N MET A 7 19.84 0.93 -14.25
CA MET A 7 19.24 1.22 -14.98
C MET A 7 19.01 1.40 -15.37
N SER A 8 19.11 1.20 -15.92
CA SER A 8 18.52 1.55 -16.74
C SER A 8 18.29 1.64 -17.09
N SER A 9 18.21 1.43 -17.59
CA SER A 9 17.58 1.66 -18.30
C SER A 9 17.19 1.70 -18.64
N SER A 10 17.09 1.57 -19.12
CA SER A 10 16.40 1.68 -19.73
C SER A 10 15.96 1.63 -20.13
N SER A 11 15.86 1.54 -20.61
CA SER A 11 15.15 1.49 -21.16
C SER A 11 14.72 1.14 -21.68
N SER A 12 14.78 1.29 -22.17
CA SER A 12 14.10 0.91 -22.73
C SER A 12 13.73 0.01 -22.95
N SER A 13 13.47 -0.46 -23.01
CA SER A 13 13.01 -1.28 -23.18
C SER A 13 12.23 -1.79 -23.34
N PRO A 14 12.70 -1.88 -23.45
CA PRO A 14 11.78 -2.31 -24.13
C PRO A 14 10.80 -2.97 -23.83
N SER A 15 10.72 -3.18 -23.69
CA SER A 15 9.47 -3.68 -23.79
C SER A 15 8.68 -3.40 -22.58
N GLY A 16 7.68 -2.60 -22.70
CA GLY A 16 6.79 -2.25 -21.64
C GLY A 16 6.02 -3.42 -21.06
N GLU A 17 6.15 -4.60 -21.66
CA GLU A 17 5.41 -5.76 -21.18
C GLU A 17 5.80 -6.19 -19.80
N THR A 18 7.06 -6.01 -19.45
CA THR A 18 7.56 -6.44 -18.16
C THR A 18 7.82 -5.28 -17.22
N GLU A 19 7.53 -4.08 -17.66
CA GLU A 19 7.76 -2.89 -16.86
C GLU A 19 6.46 -2.37 -16.32
N LEU A 20 6.50 -1.88 -15.09
CA LEU A 20 5.35 -1.24 -14.51
C LEU A 20 5.22 0.16 -15.05
N THR A 21 3.99 0.58 -15.33
CA THR A 21 3.74 2.00 -15.60
C THR A 21 3.97 2.79 -14.32
N ASP A 22 4.17 4.10 -14.45
CA ASP A 22 4.32 4.95 -13.28
C ASP A 22 3.09 4.85 -12.39
N THR A 23 1.90 4.80 -12.99
CA THR A 23 0.67 4.70 -12.23
C THR A 23 0.60 3.39 -11.46
N ALA A 24 0.97 2.28 -12.08
CA ALA A 24 0.99 0.98 -11.40
C ALA A 24 1.98 0.99 -10.24
N TYR A 25 3.15 1.59 -10.45
CA TYR A 25 4.15 1.68 -9.40
C TYR A 25 3.63 2.49 -8.21
N ASP A 26 3.00 3.64 -8.50
CA ASP A 26 2.45 4.49 -7.45
C ASP A 26 1.40 3.74 -6.64
N ILE A 27 0.53 3.00 -7.30
CA ILE A 27 -0.50 2.21 -6.64
C ILE A 27 0.14 1.17 -5.73
N LEU A 28 1.14 0.46 -6.24
CA LEU A 28 1.83 -0.57 -5.45
C LEU A 28 2.49 0.01 -4.21
N LYS A 29 3.08 1.21 -4.34
CA LYS A 29 3.70 1.86 -3.19
C LYS A 29 2.69 2.13 -2.09
N VAL A 30 1.54 2.68 -2.44
CA VAL A 30 0.53 2.99 -1.43
C VAL A 30 -0.10 1.71 -0.88
N LEU A 31 -0.35 0.72 -1.73
CA LEU A 31 -0.85 -0.57 -1.27
C LEU A 31 0.09 -1.19 -0.24
N GLY A 32 1.40 -1.12 -0.50
CA GLY A 32 2.38 -1.66 0.44
C GLY A 32 2.34 -0.95 1.78
N LYS A 33 2.23 0.37 1.77
CA LYS A 33 2.16 1.15 3.01
C LYS A 33 0.88 0.86 3.79
N ASP A 34 -0.25 0.75 3.08
CA ASP A 34 -1.51 0.43 3.72
C ASP A 34 -1.49 -0.97 4.30
N ALA A 35 -0.90 -1.92 3.56
CA ALA A 35 -0.78 -3.29 4.04
C ALA A 35 0.08 -3.35 5.31
N ASP A 36 1.21 -2.65 5.32
CA ASP A 36 2.07 -2.61 6.50
C ASP A 36 1.30 -2.07 7.70
N PHE A 37 0.54 -1.00 7.49
CA PHE A 37 -0.24 -0.41 8.56
C PHE A 37 -1.29 -1.38 9.08
N ILE A 38 -2.03 -2.02 8.17
CA ILE A 38 -3.13 -2.92 8.55
C ILE A 38 -2.63 -4.20 9.20
N TYR A 39 -1.55 -4.78 8.68
CA TYR A 39 -1.11 -6.09 9.16
C TYR A 39 -0.08 -6.02 10.27
N ASP A 40 0.69 -4.94 10.33
CA ASP A 40 1.81 -4.88 11.28
C ASP A 40 1.64 -3.84 12.38
N THR A 41 0.87 -2.79 12.15
CA THR A 41 0.88 -1.62 13.04
C THR A 41 -0.40 -1.44 13.82
N ILE A 42 -1.54 -1.47 13.13
CA ILE A 42 -2.80 -1.02 13.72
C ILE A 42 -3.23 -1.86 14.92
N GLU A 43 -2.98 -3.17 14.88
CA GLU A 43 -3.39 -4.05 15.98
C GLU A 43 -2.63 -3.72 17.26
N THR A 44 -1.37 -3.34 17.13
CA THR A 44 -0.58 -2.91 18.28
C THR A 44 -1.16 -1.62 18.86
N TYR A 45 -1.51 -0.68 18.01
CA TYR A 45 -2.08 0.59 18.45
C TYR A 45 -3.42 0.37 19.16
N ILE A 46 -4.27 -0.50 18.61
CA ILE A 46 -5.54 -0.83 19.24
C ILE A 46 -5.32 -1.45 20.60
N ARG A 47 -4.38 -2.38 20.70
CA ARG A 47 -4.07 -3.06 21.95
C ARG A 47 -3.56 -2.08 23.00
N ASP A 48 -2.69 -1.16 22.59
CA ASP A 48 -2.16 -0.14 23.49
C ASP A 48 -3.28 0.72 24.06
N ALA A 49 -4.21 1.14 23.19
CA ALA A 49 -5.34 1.97 23.61
C ALA A 49 -6.28 1.19 24.53
N GLN A 50 -6.48 -0.11 24.27
CA GLN A 50 -7.29 -0.96 25.13
C GLN A 50 -6.67 -1.07 26.53
N LYS A 51 -5.36 -1.29 26.57
CA LYS A 51 -4.66 -1.40 27.87
C LYS A 51 -4.75 -0.11 28.65
N ALA A 52 -4.77 1.02 27.98
CA ALA A 52 -4.86 2.33 28.62
C ALA A 52 -6.29 2.76 28.89
N ASN A 53 -7.27 1.91 28.56
CA ASN A 53 -8.70 2.20 28.73
C ASN A 53 -9.13 3.44 27.97
N LYS A 54 -8.54 3.65 26.78
CA LYS A 54 -8.86 4.79 25.95
C LYS A 54 -9.86 4.35 24.89
N THR A 55 -11.11 4.15 25.32
CA THR A 55 -12.17 3.62 24.45
C THR A 55 -12.35 4.43 23.19
N LYS A 56 -12.34 5.77 23.33
CA LYS A 56 -12.52 6.62 22.16
C LYS A 56 -11.38 6.45 21.15
N VAL A 57 -10.16 6.28 21.65
CA VAL A 57 -9.01 6.07 20.77
C VAL A 57 -9.11 4.72 20.07
N VAL A 58 -9.58 3.68 20.78
CA VAL A 58 -9.81 2.39 20.17
C VAL A 58 -10.77 2.53 18.98
N GLU A 59 -11.87 3.27 19.16
CA GLU A 59 -12.84 3.49 18.11
C GLU A 59 -12.23 4.21 16.92
N ILE A 60 -11.39 5.20 17.20
CA ILE A 60 -10.71 5.94 16.13
C ILE A 60 -9.80 5.00 15.34
N TRP A 61 -8.99 4.19 16.02
CA TRP A 61 -8.11 3.23 15.34
C TRP A 61 -8.89 2.25 14.49
N GLN A 62 -10.03 1.77 15.00
CA GLN A 62 -10.85 0.83 14.25
C GLN A 62 -11.46 1.46 13.01
N THR A 63 -11.84 2.74 13.12
CA THR A 63 -12.36 3.48 11.96
C THR A 63 -11.26 3.65 10.92
N ILE A 64 -10.07 4.03 11.34
CA ILE A 64 -8.94 4.20 10.42
C ILE A 64 -8.60 2.88 9.74
N LYS A 65 -8.59 1.78 10.51
CA LYS A 65 -8.34 0.46 9.96
C LYS A 65 -9.34 0.13 8.85
N LYS A 66 -10.61 0.37 9.12
CA LYS A 66 -11.66 0.09 8.16
C LYS A 66 -11.49 0.94 6.90
N ASP A 67 -11.16 2.22 7.07
CA ASP A 67 -10.95 3.11 5.94
C ASP A 67 -9.76 2.68 5.10
N ARG A 68 -8.66 2.27 5.75
CA ARG A 68 -7.48 1.81 5.02
C ARG A 68 -7.76 0.54 4.24
N LYS A 69 -8.57 -0.38 4.81
CA LYS A 69 -8.97 -1.58 4.08
C LYS A 69 -9.76 -1.22 2.83
N ARG A 70 -10.63 -0.23 2.94
CA ARG A 70 -11.41 0.24 1.78
C ARG A 70 -10.47 0.83 0.72
N HIS A 71 -9.47 1.61 1.15
CA HIS A 71 -8.48 2.16 0.23
C HIS A 71 -7.73 1.05 -0.49
N MET A 72 -7.32 0.01 0.23
CA MET A 72 -6.61 -1.12 -0.38
C MET A 72 -7.47 -1.80 -1.43
N HIS A 73 -8.76 -1.96 -1.13
CA HIS A 73 -9.68 -2.58 -2.08
C HIS A 73 -9.79 -1.75 -3.36
N MET A 74 -9.91 -0.44 -3.22
CA MET A 74 -9.98 0.46 -4.36
C MET A 74 -8.70 0.43 -5.19
N LEU A 75 -7.55 0.46 -4.51
CA LEU A 75 -6.27 0.45 -5.18
C LEU A 75 -6.01 -0.87 -5.87
N LYS A 76 -6.45 -1.97 -5.28
CA LYS A 76 -6.31 -3.28 -5.91
C LYS A 76 -7.07 -3.32 -7.24
N GLY A 77 -8.29 -2.78 -7.24
CA GLY A 77 -9.06 -2.72 -8.48
C GLY A 77 -8.39 -1.87 -9.54
N ALA A 78 -7.85 -0.72 -9.13
CA ALA A 78 -7.14 0.16 -10.05
C ALA A 78 -5.89 -0.52 -10.60
N LEU A 79 -5.18 -1.26 -9.74
CA LEU A 79 -3.98 -1.97 -10.17
C LEU A 79 -4.31 -3.03 -11.21
N GLU A 80 -5.41 -3.76 -11.00
CA GLU A 80 -5.84 -4.77 -11.94
C GLU A 80 -6.11 -4.16 -13.31
N GLU A 81 -6.75 -2.99 -13.34
CA GLU A 81 -6.98 -2.30 -14.59
C GLU A 81 -5.68 -1.88 -15.26
N GLU A 82 -4.72 -1.39 -14.49
CA GLU A 82 -3.44 -0.96 -15.04
C GLU A 82 -2.67 -2.14 -15.64
N ILE A 83 -2.77 -3.29 -15.03
CA ILE A 83 -2.04 -4.47 -15.51
C ILE A 83 -2.73 -5.09 -16.73
N HIS A 84 -4.04 -5.16 -16.71
CA HIS A 84 -4.81 -5.83 -17.77
C HIS A 84 -5.38 -4.88 -18.80
N GLY A 85 -5.37 -3.63 -18.46
CA GLY A 85 -6.02 -2.62 -19.24
C GLY A 85 -5.46 -2.30 -20.53
#